data_f5dfbb0434b4234ef9d134f49f4fbe37
#
_entry.id   f5dfbb0434b4234ef9d134f49f4fbe37
#
_cell.length_a   1.000
_cell.length_b   1.000
_cell.length_c   1.000
_cell.angle_alpha   90.00
_cell.angle_beta   90.00
_cell.angle_gamma   90.00
#
_symmetry.space_group_name_H-M   'P 1'
#
loop_
_entity.id
_entity.type
_entity.pdbx_description
1 polymer ?
#
loop_
_entity_poly.entity_id
_entity_poly.type
_entity_poly.pdbx_seq_one_letter_code
_entity_poly.pdbx_strand_id
1 'polypeptide(L)'
;MIKNSFTIFGQGFVGTNISIFLKKKKYNLFLPKKGKYKFKKNLHNVIYCIGNNNWVKDPKGTYDANLGLVPEIIFNNKFDSFTLLSS
;
A
#
# COMPACT_ATOMS: atom_id res chain seq x y z
N MET A 1 5.30 -9.65 -19.24
CA MET A 1 5.66 -8.43 -18.55
C MET A 1 4.45 -7.83 -17.86
N ILE A 2 4.61 -7.49 -16.58
CA ILE A 2 3.46 -7.18 -15.74
C ILE A 2 3.46 -5.70 -15.33
N LYS A 3 3.56 -4.83 -16.35
CA LYS A 3 3.56 -3.38 -16.11
C LYS A 3 2.25 -2.87 -15.55
N ASN A 4 1.17 -3.62 -15.78
CA ASN A 4 -0.18 -3.19 -15.42
C ASN A 4 -0.70 -3.92 -14.18
N SER A 5 0.20 -4.39 -13.34
CA SER A 5 -0.17 -5.03 -12.07
C SER A 5 0.23 -4.15 -10.90
N PHE A 6 -0.71 -3.95 -10.00
CA PHE A 6 -0.52 -3.06 -8.85
C PHE A 6 -0.93 -3.75 -7.58
N THR A 7 -0.20 -3.49 -6.51
CA THR A 7 -0.57 -3.88 -5.15
C THR A 7 -0.77 -2.61 -4.35
N ILE A 8 -1.93 -2.45 -3.74
CA ILE A 8 -2.27 -1.23 -3.01
C ILE A 8 -2.45 -1.57 -1.54
N PHE A 9 -1.56 -1.05 -0.70
CA PHE A 9 -1.68 -1.16 0.74
C PHE A 9 -2.48 0.04 1.25
N GLY A 10 -3.56 -0.24 1.96
CA GLY A 10 -4.42 0.80 2.51
C GLY A 10 -5.66 1.02 1.67
N GLN A 11 -6.83 0.75 2.27
CA GLN A 11 -8.12 0.85 1.60
C GLN A 11 -8.96 2.00 2.15
N GLY A 12 -8.30 3.06 2.62
CA GLY A 12 -8.97 4.28 3.00
C GLY A 12 -9.43 5.08 1.79
N PHE A 13 -9.74 6.35 1.99
CA PHE A 13 -10.29 7.19 0.93
C PHE A 13 -9.41 7.21 -0.31
N VAL A 14 -8.12 7.50 -0.13
CA VAL A 14 -7.18 7.61 -1.26
C VAL A 14 -6.97 6.26 -1.94
N GLY A 15 -6.71 5.21 -1.16
CA GLY A 15 -6.47 3.87 -1.70
C GLY A 15 -7.67 3.33 -2.46
N THR A 16 -8.87 3.56 -1.94
CA THR A 16 -10.09 3.13 -2.61
C THR A 16 -10.29 3.85 -3.94
N ASN A 17 -10.06 5.16 -3.98
CA ASN A 17 -10.21 5.93 -5.21
C ASN A 17 -9.18 5.53 -6.27
N ILE A 18 -7.94 5.26 -5.86
CA ILE A 18 -6.91 4.77 -6.77
C ILE A 18 -7.30 3.40 -7.32
N SER A 19 -7.81 2.52 -6.46
CA SER A 19 -8.24 1.18 -6.87
C SER A 19 -9.34 1.27 -7.94
N ILE A 20 -10.32 2.13 -7.73
CA ILE A 20 -11.40 2.32 -8.69
C ILE A 20 -10.85 2.83 -10.03
N PHE A 21 -9.95 3.80 -9.99
CA PHE A 21 -9.35 4.36 -11.20
C PHE A 21 -8.60 3.29 -11.99
N LEU A 22 -7.73 2.53 -11.31
CA LEU A 22 -6.92 1.50 -11.96
C LEU A 22 -7.78 0.36 -12.49
N LYS A 23 -8.85 0.02 -11.79
CA LYS A 23 -9.78 -1.01 -12.24
C LYS A 23 -10.48 -0.59 -13.53
N LYS A 24 -10.84 0.67 -13.65
CA LYS A 24 -11.42 1.20 -14.90
C LYS A 24 -10.44 1.11 -16.08
N LYS A 25 -9.14 1.18 -15.80
CA LYS A 25 -8.09 1.00 -16.81
C LYS A 25 -7.78 -0.47 -17.09
N LYS A 26 -8.50 -1.39 -16.46
CA LYS A 26 -8.34 -2.84 -16.61
C LYS A 26 -6.97 -3.35 -16.15
N TYR A 27 -6.36 -2.69 -15.19
CA TYR A 27 -5.12 -3.15 -14.57
C TYR A 27 -5.42 -4.24 -13.56
N ASN A 28 -4.44 -5.14 -13.36
CA ASN A 28 -4.54 -6.17 -12.33
C ASN A 28 -4.26 -5.56 -10.96
N LEU A 29 -5.15 -5.81 -10.01
CA LEU A 29 -5.03 -5.25 -8.67
C LEU A 29 -4.93 -6.36 -7.64
N PHE A 30 -4.02 -6.18 -6.67
CA PHE A 30 -3.98 -6.96 -5.46
C PHE A 30 -4.17 -6.02 -4.28
N LEU A 31 -5.18 -6.30 -3.47
CA LEU A 31 -5.54 -5.45 -2.34
C LEU A 31 -5.35 -6.25 -1.04
N PRO A 32 -4.14 -6.20 -0.45
CA PRO A 32 -3.87 -6.97 0.77
C PRO A 32 -4.78 -6.57 1.92
N LYS A 33 -5.14 -7.54 2.73
CA LYS A 33 -5.92 -7.28 3.93
C LYS A 33 -5.06 -6.58 4.98
N LYS A 34 -5.69 -5.74 5.79
CA LYS A 34 -5.03 -5.09 6.90
C LYS A 34 -4.35 -6.13 7.80
N GLY A 35 -3.13 -5.85 8.20
CA GLY A 35 -2.36 -6.72 9.08
C GLY A 35 -1.48 -7.74 8.36
N LYS A 36 -1.58 -7.86 7.05
CA LYS A 36 -0.75 -8.77 6.28
C LYS A 36 0.16 -8.00 5.35
N TYR A 37 1.47 -8.09 5.55
CA TYR A 37 2.45 -7.26 4.86
C TYR A 37 3.61 -8.05 4.24
N LYS A 38 3.59 -9.38 4.29
CA LYS A 38 4.60 -10.22 3.69
C LYS A 38 3.95 -11.25 2.77
N PHE A 39 4.44 -11.34 1.55
CA PHE A 39 3.86 -12.22 0.54
C PHE A 39 4.96 -12.99 -0.19
N LYS A 40 4.62 -14.17 -0.70
CA LYS A 40 5.56 -15.01 -1.43
C LYS A 40 5.64 -14.69 -2.91
N LYS A 41 4.78 -13.81 -3.40
CA LYS A 41 4.72 -13.46 -4.82
C LYS A 41 5.30 -12.08 -5.06
N ASN A 42 5.61 -11.76 -6.33
CA ASN A 42 5.99 -10.41 -6.71
C ASN A 42 4.78 -9.50 -6.60
N LEU A 43 4.93 -8.36 -5.93
CA LEU A 43 3.84 -7.39 -5.75
C LEU A 43 3.76 -6.39 -6.90
N HIS A 44 4.73 -6.41 -7.80
CA HIS A 44 4.81 -5.55 -8.98
C HIS A 44 4.89 -4.07 -8.63
N ASN A 45 3.92 -3.27 -9.01
CA ASN A 45 3.93 -1.83 -8.70
C ASN A 45 3.17 -1.61 -7.39
N VAL A 46 3.89 -1.29 -6.34
CA VAL A 46 3.30 -1.11 -5.01
C VAL A 46 2.95 0.35 -4.79
N ILE A 47 1.74 0.58 -4.33
CA ILE A 47 1.28 1.91 -3.90
C ILE A 47 0.91 1.80 -2.42
N TYR A 48 1.56 2.59 -1.58
CA TYR A 48 1.35 2.58 -0.15
C TYR A 48 0.52 3.79 0.24
N CYS A 49 -0.70 3.54 0.70
CA CYS A 49 -1.67 4.57 1.07
C CYS A 49 -2.10 4.49 2.54
N ILE A 50 -1.42 3.64 3.33
CA ILE A 50 -1.76 3.53 4.75
C ILE A 50 -1.29 4.80 5.45
N GLY A 51 -2.22 5.51 6.06
CA GLY A 51 -1.91 6.72 6.77
C GLY A 51 -2.82 6.89 7.96
N ASN A 52 -2.36 7.60 8.95
CA ASN A 52 -3.13 7.93 10.14
C ASN A 52 -2.66 9.29 10.62
N ASN A 53 -3.54 10.25 10.60
CA ASN A 53 -3.22 11.64 10.98
C ASN A 53 -3.57 11.96 12.44
N ASN A 54 -3.81 10.94 13.23
CA ASN A 54 -4.27 11.10 14.61
C ASN A 54 -3.09 11.12 15.60
N TRP A 55 -2.14 12.05 15.37
CA TRP A 55 -0.91 12.13 16.17
C TRP A 55 -1.17 12.38 17.65
N VAL A 56 -2.22 13.13 17.98
CA VAL A 56 -2.51 13.51 19.37
C VAL A 56 -3.10 12.35 20.15
N LYS A 57 -4.06 11.64 19.56
CA LYS A 57 -4.78 10.56 20.24
C LYS A 57 -4.09 9.21 20.12
N ASP A 58 -3.36 9.00 19.03
CA ASP A 58 -2.72 7.72 18.76
C ASP A 58 -1.36 7.94 18.10
N PRO A 59 -0.38 8.49 18.85
CA PRO A 59 0.94 8.78 18.25
C PRO A 59 1.67 7.53 17.77
N LYS A 60 1.58 6.43 18.49
CA LYS A 60 2.26 5.19 18.06
C LYS A 60 1.61 4.60 16.82
N GLY A 61 0.29 4.53 16.77
CA GLY A 61 -0.41 4.03 15.59
C GLY A 61 -0.16 4.90 14.37
N THR A 62 -0.09 6.21 14.56
CA THR A 62 0.22 7.14 13.47
C THR A 62 1.65 6.93 12.97
N TYR A 63 2.61 6.75 13.88
CA TYR A 63 3.99 6.47 13.50
C TYR A 63 4.08 5.15 12.73
N ASP A 64 3.46 4.09 13.25
CA ASP A 64 3.50 2.77 12.61
C ASP A 64 2.88 2.80 11.22
N ALA A 65 1.74 3.48 11.07
CA ALA A 65 1.06 3.56 9.79
C ALA A 65 1.85 4.36 8.75
N ASN A 66 2.52 5.44 9.19
CA ASN A 66 3.21 6.33 8.25
C ASN A 66 4.67 5.98 8.03
N LEU A 67 5.35 5.37 8.99
CA LEU A 67 6.78 5.10 8.91
C LEU A 67 7.18 3.67 9.25
N GLY A 68 6.52 3.04 10.22
CA GLY A 68 6.95 1.74 10.73
C GLY A 68 6.75 0.59 9.76
N LEU A 69 5.65 0.58 9.01
CA LEU A 69 5.32 -0.50 8.09
C LEU A 69 6.09 -0.43 6.77
N VAL A 70 6.52 0.75 6.36
CA VAL A 70 7.20 0.92 5.05
C VAL A 70 8.47 0.08 4.96
N PRO A 71 9.41 0.16 5.92
CA PRO A 71 10.60 -0.70 5.86
C PRO A 71 10.25 -2.19 5.90
N GLU A 72 9.25 -2.59 6.68
CA GLU A 72 8.84 -3.98 6.77
C GLU A 72 8.37 -4.49 5.41
N ILE A 73 7.55 -3.72 4.71
CA ILE A 73 7.06 -4.11 3.40
C ILE A 73 8.20 -4.16 2.38
N ILE A 74 9.08 -3.17 2.39
CA ILE A 74 10.18 -3.10 1.45
C ILE A 74 11.15 -4.26 1.61
N PHE A 75 11.51 -4.61 2.85
CA PHE A 75 12.52 -5.65 3.08
C PHE A 75 11.97 -7.07 2.98
N ASN A 76 10.67 -7.26 3.08
CA ASN A 76 10.08 -8.60 3.11
C ASN A 76 9.38 -9.01 1.82
N ASN A 77 9.38 -8.18 0.80
CA ASN A 77 8.64 -8.46 -0.44
C ASN A 77 9.46 -8.17 -1.68
N LYS A 78 9.08 -8.81 -2.79
CA LYS A 78 9.60 -8.49 -4.10
C LYS A 78 8.62 -7.56 -4.81
N PHE A 79 9.13 -6.54 -5.46
CA PHE A 79 8.30 -5.60 -6.22
C PHE A 79 9.14 -4.89 -7.27
N ASP A 80 8.47 -4.28 -8.25
CA ASP A 80 9.13 -3.56 -9.34
C ASP A 80 9.27 -2.07 -9.03
N SER A 81 8.28 -1.51 -8.36
CA SER A 81 8.30 -0.11 -7.95
C SER A 81 7.54 0.07 -6.65
N PHE A 82 7.86 1.12 -5.91
CA PHE A 82 7.21 1.43 -4.64
C PHE A 82 6.93 2.93 -4.59
N THR A 83 5.66 3.27 -4.48
CA THR A 83 5.20 4.66 -4.39
C THR A 83 4.56 4.89 -3.03
N LEU A 84 5.08 5.86 -2.31
CA LEU A 84 4.55 6.26 -1.01
C LEU A 84 3.69 7.50 -1.19
N LEU A 85 2.42 7.38 -0.82
CA LEU A 85 1.51 8.52 -0.81
C LEU A 85 1.28 8.94 0.63
N SER A 86 1.65 10.17 0.94
CA SER A 86 1.40 10.73 2.26
C SER A 86 0.08 11.49 2.25
N SER A 87 -0.64 11.36 3.31
CA SER A 87 -1.90 12.07 3.49
C SER A 87 -1.69 13.39 4.21
#